data_1a9c3cdeed69dc8bafb0b86eb76b36d2
#
_entry.id   1a9c3cdeed69dc8bafb0b86eb76b36d2
#
_cell.length_a   1.000
_cell.length_b   1.000
_cell.length_c   1.000
_cell.angle_alpha   90.00
_cell.angle_beta   90.00
_cell.angle_gamma   90.00
#
_symmetry.space_group_name_H-M   'P 1'
#
loop_
_entity.id
_entity.type
_entity.pdbx_description
1 polymer ?
#
loop_
_entity_poly.entity_id
_entity_poly.type
_entity_poly.pdbx_seq_one_letter_code
_entity_poly.pdbx_strand_id
1 'polypeptide(L)'
;MFEKNIQAYLRKHGFGTFAPKAVLFDMDGVLYDSMPFHARAWKESMAHYGLAMSEADAYACEGMRGVETIQKLAKAQGRNDIDEEKAKEMYAYKSALFAQQGPARKMEGVEDLMRAIMADGLAIGIVTGSGQHTLLDHLEQAFTGLVFKERIVTAYDVSIGKPHPMPYLKGLEKCGVAPNEAIVVENAPLGVRAAVAAGIFTVAVNTGPLPDSALLDEGADLIFSRMTLFRDHWHDLSTHFNPNKK
;
A
#
# COMPACT_ATOMS: atom_id res chain seq x y z
N MET A 1 -21.28 -2.24 -12.91
CA MET A 1 -20.82 -1.15 -11.99
C MET A 1 -19.43 -0.65 -12.41
N PHE A 2 -18.46 -1.52 -12.60
CA PHE A 2 -17.03 -1.18 -12.83
C PHE A 2 -16.70 -0.58 -14.20
N GLU A 3 -17.52 -0.84 -15.23
CA GLU A 3 -17.28 -0.34 -16.59
C GLU A 3 -17.05 1.18 -16.63
N LYS A 4 -17.86 1.96 -15.91
CA LYS A 4 -17.71 3.44 -15.88
C LYS A 4 -16.37 3.88 -15.30
N ASN A 5 -15.90 3.20 -14.25
CA ASN A 5 -14.62 3.50 -13.58
C ASN A 5 -13.45 3.14 -14.52
N ILE A 6 -13.50 1.98 -15.16
CA ILE A 6 -12.50 1.55 -16.15
C ILE A 6 -12.43 2.53 -17.31
N GLN A 7 -13.57 2.95 -17.86
CA GLN A 7 -13.62 3.92 -18.96
C GLN A 7 -13.11 5.30 -18.53
N ALA A 8 -13.38 5.72 -17.28
CA ALA A 8 -12.84 6.96 -16.73
C ALA A 8 -11.31 6.90 -16.61
N TYR A 9 -10.77 5.82 -16.07
CA TYR A 9 -9.34 5.54 -15.97
C TYR A 9 -8.65 5.56 -17.34
N LEU A 10 -9.20 4.84 -18.34
CA LEU A 10 -8.64 4.81 -19.68
C LEU A 10 -8.57 6.19 -20.32
N ARG A 11 -9.64 7.00 -20.18
CA ARG A 11 -9.66 8.38 -20.69
C ARG A 11 -8.66 9.28 -19.95
N LYS A 12 -8.57 9.16 -18.61
CA LYS A 12 -7.66 9.96 -17.76
C LYS A 12 -6.20 9.77 -18.17
N HIS A 13 -5.81 8.56 -18.51
CA HIS A 13 -4.42 8.21 -18.81
C HIS A 13 -4.13 8.06 -20.32
N GLY A 14 -5.14 8.17 -21.19
CA GLY A 14 -4.97 8.02 -22.64
C GLY A 14 -4.69 6.58 -23.08
N PHE A 15 -5.09 5.59 -22.29
CA PHE A 15 -4.91 4.18 -22.65
C PHE A 15 -6.05 3.67 -23.54
N GLY A 16 -5.70 2.84 -24.52
CA GLY A 16 -6.68 2.20 -25.41
C GLY A 16 -7.36 0.97 -24.82
N THR A 17 -6.68 0.30 -23.88
CA THR A 17 -7.15 -0.97 -23.29
C THR A 17 -6.82 -1.05 -21.80
N PHE A 18 -7.68 -1.76 -21.05
CA PHE A 18 -7.43 -2.20 -19.69
C PHE A 18 -7.31 -3.72 -19.71
N ALA A 19 -6.09 -4.22 -19.54
CA ALA A 19 -5.76 -5.63 -19.66
C ALA A 19 -4.84 -6.10 -18.54
N PRO A 20 -5.29 -6.10 -17.27
CA PRO A 20 -4.47 -6.48 -16.11
C PRO A 20 -3.83 -7.86 -16.25
N LYS A 21 -2.56 -7.94 -15.93
CA LYS A 21 -1.72 -9.13 -15.83
C LYS A 21 -1.09 -9.27 -14.43
N ALA A 22 -1.16 -8.20 -13.63
CA ALA A 22 -0.66 -8.19 -12.27
C ALA A 22 -1.57 -7.37 -11.33
N VAL A 23 -1.57 -7.76 -10.05
CA VAL A 23 -2.13 -6.96 -8.96
C VAL A 23 -1.02 -6.67 -7.97
N LEU A 24 -0.79 -5.38 -7.70
CA LEU A 24 0.21 -4.88 -6.77
C LEU A 24 -0.49 -4.49 -5.45
N PHE A 25 -0.15 -5.19 -4.39
CA PHE A 25 -0.71 -4.93 -3.06
C PHE A 25 0.24 -4.08 -2.23
N ASP A 26 -0.28 -3.06 -1.55
CA ASP A 26 0.39 -2.57 -0.35
C ASP A 26 0.38 -3.66 0.74
N MET A 27 1.12 -3.44 1.82
CA MET A 27 1.26 -4.41 2.89
C MET A 27 0.45 -4.06 4.14
N ASP A 28 0.73 -2.91 4.73
CA ASP A 28 0.19 -2.52 6.03
C ASP A 28 -1.23 -1.97 5.88
N GLY A 29 -2.22 -2.62 6.52
CA GLY A 29 -3.63 -2.30 6.32
C GLY A 29 -4.26 -2.94 5.07
N VAL A 30 -3.46 -3.64 4.25
CA VAL A 30 -3.93 -4.37 3.04
C VAL A 30 -3.70 -5.87 3.18
N LEU A 31 -2.45 -6.33 3.38
CA LEU A 31 -2.14 -7.74 3.63
C LEU A 31 -2.28 -8.10 5.11
N TYR A 32 -1.92 -7.17 5.98
CA TYR A 32 -1.98 -7.32 7.44
C TYR A 32 -2.81 -6.21 8.08
N ASP A 33 -3.56 -6.56 9.12
CA ASP A 33 -4.21 -5.61 10.03
C ASP A 33 -3.18 -5.07 11.03
N SER A 34 -2.16 -4.40 10.51
CA SER A 34 -0.99 -3.91 11.24
C SER A 34 -1.09 -2.43 11.62
N MET A 35 -1.97 -1.67 11.00
CA MET A 35 -2.05 -0.23 11.18
C MET A 35 -2.36 0.21 12.62
N PRO A 36 -3.21 -0.47 13.40
CA PRO A 36 -3.37 -0.14 14.82
C PRO A 36 -2.06 -0.25 15.62
N PHE A 37 -1.18 -1.21 15.26
CA PHE A 37 0.13 -1.37 15.87
C PHE A 37 1.08 -0.26 15.45
N HIS A 38 1.08 0.08 14.16
CA HIS A 38 1.86 1.21 13.65
C HIS A 38 1.45 2.52 14.31
N ALA A 39 0.16 2.81 14.42
CA ALA A 39 -0.36 4.04 14.99
C ALA A 39 0.06 4.20 16.47
N ARG A 40 -0.07 3.14 17.28
CA ARG A 40 0.41 3.16 18.67
C ARG A 40 1.91 3.38 18.77
N ALA A 41 2.71 2.62 17.99
CA ALA A 41 4.16 2.75 18.01
C ALA A 41 4.63 4.14 17.56
N TRP A 42 3.99 4.74 16.55
CA TRP A 42 4.25 6.10 16.12
C TRP A 42 3.94 7.11 17.21
N LYS A 43 2.74 7.07 17.79
CA LYS A 43 2.31 7.98 18.86
C LYS A 43 3.26 7.93 20.05
N GLU A 44 3.60 6.73 20.53
CA GLU A 44 4.48 6.52 21.66
C GLU A 44 5.91 6.97 21.37
N SER A 45 6.45 6.59 20.21
CA SER A 45 7.79 6.98 19.81
C SER A 45 7.92 8.50 19.69
N MET A 46 7.00 9.16 18.99
CA MET A 46 7.07 10.62 18.82
C MET A 46 6.93 11.36 20.15
N ALA A 47 6.05 10.90 21.04
CA ALA A 47 5.92 11.47 22.39
C ALA A 47 7.22 11.35 23.20
N HIS A 48 7.94 10.21 23.08
CA HIS A 48 9.26 10.03 23.74
C HIS A 48 10.29 11.10 23.31
N TYR A 49 10.25 11.55 22.05
CA TYR A 49 11.14 12.59 21.52
C TYR A 49 10.54 14.00 21.57
N GLY A 50 9.42 14.19 22.26
CA GLY A 50 8.77 15.49 22.43
C GLY A 50 8.08 16.02 21.18
N LEU A 51 7.67 15.14 20.26
CA LEU A 51 6.84 15.45 19.11
C LEU A 51 5.41 14.98 19.35
N ALA A 52 4.42 15.80 18.96
CA ALA A 52 3.03 15.41 18.98
C ALA A 52 2.69 14.64 17.70
N MET A 53 2.10 13.46 17.84
CA MET A 53 1.56 12.67 16.75
C MET A 53 0.34 11.89 17.22
N SER A 54 -0.81 12.14 16.63
CA SER A 54 -2.02 11.38 16.90
C SER A 54 -2.04 10.06 16.10
N GLU A 55 -2.93 9.16 16.46
CA GLU A 55 -3.14 7.95 15.67
C GLU A 55 -3.66 8.30 14.25
N ALA A 56 -4.51 9.31 14.13
CA ALA A 56 -4.98 9.79 12.82
C ALA A 56 -3.83 10.32 11.94
N ASP A 57 -2.86 11.03 12.54
CA ASP A 57 -1.66 11.47 11.80
C ASP A 57 -0.84 10.28 11.29
N ALA A 58 -0.76 9.20 12.08
CA ALA A 58 -0.07 7.98 11.65
C ALA A 58 -0.72 7.36 10.41
N TYR A 59 -2.07 7.27 10.39
CA TYR A 59 -2.80 6.80 9.21
C TYR A 59 -2.65 7.74 8.00
N ALA A 60 -2.64 9.06 8.23
CA ALA A 60 -2.44 10.04 7.15
C ALA A 60 -1.03 10.04 6.55
N CYS A 61 -0.03 9.56 7.30
CA CYS A 61 1.36 9.43 6.86
C CYS A 61 1.72 8.01 6.40
N GLU A 62 0.76 7.09 6.39
CA GLU A 62 1.00 5.70 5.98
C GLU A 62 1.56 5.62 4.56
N GLY A 63 2.49 4.69 4.36
CA GLY A 63 3.19 4.50 3.09
C GLY A 63 4.41 5.39 2.89
N MET A 64 4.59 6.46 3.68
CA MET A 64 5.78 7.30 3.66
C MET A 64 6.96 6.59 4.35
N ARG A 65 8.19 6.86 3.88
CA ARG A 65 9.39 6.35 4.55
C ARG A 65 9.49 6.94 5.96
N GLY A 66 9.85 6.12 6.94
CA GLY A 66 9.82 6.52 8.35
C GLY A 66 10.68 7.75 8.69
N VAL A 67 11.87 7.86 8.10
CA VAL A 67 12.75 9.05 8.26
C VAL A 67 12.07 10.31 7.70
N GLU A 68 11.46 10.21 6.52
CA GLU A 68 10.74 11.32 5.89
C GLU A 68 9.52 11.75 6.73
N THR A 69 8.80 10.79 7.32
CA THR A 69 7.67 11.05 8.22
C THR A 69 8.12 11.87 9.44
N ILE A 70 9.23 11.45 10.07
CA ILE A 70 9.78 12.13 11.25
C ILE A 70 10.23 13.55 10.90
N GLN A 71 10.98 13.71 9.81
CA GLN A 71 11.48 15.03 9.39
C GLN A 71 10.34 15.98 9.02
N LYS A 72 9.32 15.49 8.33
CA LYS A 72 8.10 16.27 8.00
C LYS A 72 7.37 16.70 9.27
N LEU A 73 7.17 15.77 10.21
CA LEU A 73 6.49 16.05 11.48
C LEU A 73 7.27 17.06 12.33
N ALA A 74 8.58 16.87 12.45
CA ALA A 74 9.48 17.76 13.18
C ALA A 74 9.43 19.18 12.61
N LYS A 75 9.57 19.31 11.30
CA LYS A 75 9.49 20.60 10.61
C LYS A 75 8.14 21.30 10.83
N ALA A 76 7.04 20.56 10.77
CA ALA A 76 5.71 21.10 11.02
C ALA A 76 5.51 21.63 12.45
N GLN A 77 6.28 21.10 13.42
CA GLN A 77 6.29 21.51 14.83
C GLN A 77 7.44 22.44 15.20
N GLY A 78 8.13 23.01 14.19
CA GLY A 78 9.22 23.98 14.41
C GLY A 78 10.52 23.38 14.98
N ARG A 79 10.68 22.05 14.96
CA ARG A 79 11.88 21.35 15.40
C ARG A 79 12.85 21.22 14.22
N ASN A 80 13.91 22.03 14.24
CA ASN A 80 14.95 22.03 13.21
C ASN A 80 16.24 21.29 13.66
N ASP A 81 16.22 20.72 14.84
CA ASP A 81 17.31 19.98 15.49
C ASP A 81 17.29 18.47 15.13
N ILE A 82 16.33 18.02 14.33
CA ILE A 82 16.18 16.62 13.93
C ILE A 82 16.73 16.45 12.51
N ASP A 83 18.01 16.13 12.43
CA ASP A 83 18.69 15.76 11.20
C ASP A 83 18.36 14.32 10.76
N GLU A 84 18.97 13.86 9.68
CA GLU A 84 18.70 12.53 9.11
C GLU A 84 19.14 11.41 10.08
N GLU A 85 20.29 11.56 10.77
CA GLU A 85 20.80 10.55 11.70
C GLU A 85 19.89 10.46 12.94
N LYS A 86 19.44 11.59 13.47
CA LYS A 86 18.47 11.60 14.56
C LYS A 86 17.13 11.00 14.16
N ALA A 87 16.67 11.29 12.95
CA ALA A 87 15.44 10.69 12.43
C ALA A 87 15.57 9.17 12.23
N LYS A 88 16.72 8.64 11.82
CA LYS A 88 17.00 7.20 11.78
C LYS A 88 16.95 6.55 13.16
N GLU A 89 17.56 7.17 14.17
CA GLU A 89 17.50 6.72 15.59
C GLU A 89 16.05 6.64 16.07
N MET A 90 15.28 7.71 15.86
CA MET A 90 13.87 7.80 16.23
C MET A 90 13.03 6.72 15.52
N TYR A 91 13.29 6.46 14.25
CA TYR A 91 12.61 5.43 13.50
C TYR A 91 12.98 4.01 13.97
N ALA A 92 14.24 3.80 14.35
CA ALA A 92 14.66 2.53 14.96
C ALA A 92 13.93 2.27 16.29
N TYR A 93 13.77 3.31 17.13
CA TYR A 93 13.00 3.22 18.37
C TYR A 93 11.51 2.89 18.10
N LYS A 94 10.88 3.59 17.13
CA LYS A 94 9.50 3.27 16.68
C LYS A 94 9.39 1.81 16.21
N SER A 95 10.37 1.33 15.46
CA SER A 95 10.37 -0.05 14.94
C SER A 95 10.50 -1.08 16.07
N ALA A 96 11.28 -0.79 17.10
CA ALA A 96 11.38 -1.63 18.30
C ALA A 96 10.04 -1.70 19.06
N LEU A 97 9.36 -0.57 19.24
CA LEU A 97 8.02 -0.54 19.86
C LEU A 97 6.99 -1.33 19.03
N PHE A 98 7.05 -1.22 17.72
CA PHE A 98 6.18 -2.00 16.83
C PHE A 98 6.43 -3.50 17.00
N ALA A 99 7.70 -3.93 16.99
CA ALA A 99 8.08 -5.34 17.12
C ALA A 99 7.62 -5.97 18.45
N GLN A 100 7.52 -5.18 19.53
CA GLN A 100 7.05 -5.65 20.84
C GLN A 100 5.55 -5.97 20.86
N GLN A 101 4.77 -5.51 19.89
CA GLN A 101 3.32 -5.75 19.85
C GLN A 101 2.95 -7.15 19.31
N GLY A 102 3.94 -7.90 18.83
CA GLY A 102 3.74 -9.22 18.25
C GLY A 102 3.29 -9.17 16.78
N PRO A 103 3.01 -10.33 16.18
CA PRO A 103 2.65 -10.42 14.78
C PRO A 103 1.24 -9.87 14.52
N ALA A 104 1.10 -9.03 13.51
CA ALA A 104 -0.20 -8.61 13.03
C ALA A 104 -0.91 -9.80 12.33
N ARG A 105 -2.24 -9.81 12.42
CA ARG A 105 -3.06 -10.80 11.71
C ARG A 105 -3.11 -10.46 10.24
N LYS A 106 -3.24 -11.47 9.38
CA LYS A 106 -3.59 -11.25 7.98
C LYS A 106 -4.94 -10.54 7.89
N MET A 107 -5.06 -9.65 6.92
CA MET A 107 -6.33 -9.00 6.64
C MET A 107 -7.36 -10.05 6.20
N GLU A 108 -8.55 -9.98 6.79
CA GLU A 108 -9.63 -10.94 6.49
C GLU A 108 -9.99 -10.90 4.99
N GLY A 109 -9.98 -12.07 4.35
CA GLY A 109 -10.35 -12.24 2.94
C GLY A 109 -9.21 -11.98 1.95
N VAL A 110 -8.04 -11.48 2.38
CA VAL A 110 -6.95 -11.16 1.45
C VAL A 110 -6.36 -12.40 0.78
N GLU A 111 -6.19 -13.51 1.51
CA GLU A 111 -5.66 -14.76 0.93
C GLU A 111 -6.60 -15.35 -0.12
N ASP A 112 -7.90 -15.34 0.15
CA ASP A 112 -8.91 -15.82 -0.81
C ASP A 112 -8.92 -14.95 -2.08
N LEU A 113 -8.81 -13.63 -1.92
CA LEU A 113 -8.68 -12.69 -3.04
C LEU A 113 -7.42 -12.99 -3.86
N MET A 114 -6.26 -13.15 -3.21
CA MET A 114 -5.00 -13.45 -3.91
C MET A 114 -5.07 -14.78 -4.67
N ARG A 115 -5.70 -15.82 -4.10
CA ARG A 115 -5.93 -17.10 -4.79
C ARG A 115 -6.84 -16.94 -6.01
N ALA A 116 -7.90 -16.13 -5.90
CA ALA A 116 -8.79 -15.85 -7.03
C ALA A 116 -8.07 -15.08 -8.14
N ILE A 117 -7.23 -14.10 -7.78
CA ILE A 117 -6.39 -13.34 -8.72
C ILE A 117 -5.44 -14.27 -9.48
N MET A 118 -4.75 -15.16 -8.78
CA MET A 118 -3.84 -16.12 -9.41
C MET A 118 -4.57 -17.15 -10.28
N ALA A 119 -5.76 -17.59 -9.85
CA ALA A 119 -6.60 -18.48 -10.65
C ALA A 119 -7.05 -17.82 -11.97
N ASP A 120 -7.14 -16.48 -12.00
CA ASP A 120 -7.38 -15.69 -13.21
C ASP A 120 -6.13 -15.48 -14.08
N GLY A 121 -4.99 -16.05 -13.66
CA GLY A 121 -3.72 -15.96 -14.41
C GLY A 121 -2.92 -14.67 -14.16
N LEU A 122 -3.30 -13.84 -13.16
CA LEU A 122 -2.58 -12.62 -12.85
C LEU A 122 -1.44 -12.88 -11.85
N ALA A 123 -0.35 -12.14 -12.01
CA ALA A 123 0.76 -12.12 -11.06
C ALA A 123 0.40 -11.29 -9.83
N ILE A 124 1.01 -11.61 -8.68
CA ILE A 124 0.92 -10.81 -7.47
C ILE A 124 2.28 -10.17 -7.21
N GLY A 125 2.28 -8.87 -6.97
CA GLY A 125 3.41 -8.08 -6.48
C GLY A 125 3.06 -7.39 -5.16
N ILE A 126 4.06 -7.11 -4.34
CA ILE A 126 3.92 -6.39 -3.07
C ILE A 126 4.75 -5.11 -3.12
N VAL A 127 4.20 -3.99 -2.67
CA VAL A 127 4.87 -2.69 -2.67
C VAL A 127 4.71 -2.02 -1.31
N THR A 128 5.71 -2.17 -0.45
CA THR A 128 5.70 -1.64 0.93
C THR A 128 6.75 -0.57 1.18
N GLY A 129 6.42 0.39 2.04
CA GLY A 129 7.38 1.36 2.60
C GLY A 129 8.26 0.81 3.72
N SER A 130 8.07 -0.45 4.14
CA SER A 130 8.87 -1.09 5.17
C SER A 130 10.29 -1.42 4.68
N GLY A 131 11.29 -1.22 5.56
CA GLY A 131 12.70 -1.52 5.31
C GLY A 131 13.25 -2.59 6.26
N GLN A 132 12.48 -3.60 6.64
CA GLN A 132 12.97 -4.70 7.50
C GLN A 132 13.48 -5.86 6.65
N HIS A 133 14.75 -6.26 6.87
CA HIS A 133 15.38 -7.36 6.10
C HIS A 133 14.66 -8.70 6.24
N THR A 134 14.10 -8.98 7.41
CA THR A 134 13.35 -10.23 7.68
C THR A 134 11.96 -10.26 7.05
N LEU A 135 11.49 -9.11 6.53
CA LEU A 135 10.14 -8.95 6.00
C LEU A 135 9.88 -9.87 4.79
N LEU A 136 10.86 -9.98 3.88
CA LEU A 136 10.72 -10.79 2.66
C LEU A 136 10.48 -12.26 2.99
N ASP A 137 11.26 -12.80 3.93
CA ASP A 137 11.10 -14.19 4.36
C ASP A 137 9.77 -14.41 5.05
N HIS A 138 9.35 -13.48 5.89
CA HIS A 138 8.07 -13.56 6.60
C HIS A 138 6.88 -13.50 5.63
N LEU A 139 6.92 -12.62 4.62
CA LEU A 139 5.87 -12.52 3.61
C LEU A 139 5.75 -13.80 2.78
N GLU A 140 6.88 -14.32 2.29
CA GLU A 140 6.87 -15.54 1.50
C GLU A 140 6.38 -16.76 2.30
N GLN A 141 6.76 -16.86 3.57
CA GLN A 141 6.28 -17.91 4.46
C GLN A 141 4.79 -17.77 4.79
N ALA A 142 4.36 -16.55 5.11
CA ALA A 142 2.97 -16.27 5.48
C ALA A 142 2.01 -16.47 4.31
N PHE A 143 2.42 -16.12 3.08
CA PHE A 143 1.63 -16.23 1.86
C PHE A 143 2.24 -17.26 0.90
N THR A 144 2.56 -18.44 1.41
CA THR A 144 3.23 -19.52 0.64
C THR A 144 2.48 -19.83 -0.66
N GLY A 145 3.22 -19.78 -1.79
CA GLY A 145 2.69 -20.01 -3.12
C GLY A 145 1.86 -18.85 -3.71
N LEU A 146 1.72 -17.73 -2.98
CA LEU A 146 1.02 -16.53 -3.44
C LEU A 146 1.99 -15.35 -3.62
N VAL A 147 2.98 -15.22 -2.74
CA VAL A 147 3.97 -14.14 -2.74
C VAL A 147 5.35 -14.71 -3.05
N PHE A 148 6.09 -14.03 -3.91
CA PHE A 148 7.43 -14.40 -4.36
C PHE A 148 8.38 -13.22 -4.16
N LYS A 149 9.57 -13.46 -3.58
CA LYS A 149 10.54 -12.41 -3.22
C LYS A 149 10.92 -11.48 -4.37
N GLU A 150 11.04 -12.04 -5.57
CA GLU A 150 11.41 -11.27 -6.76
C GLU A 150 10.37 -10.21 -7.17
N ARG A 151 9.12 -10.31 -6.66
CA ARG A 151 8.03 -9.36 -6.91
C ARG A 151 7.69 -8.48 -5.71
N ILE A 152 8.57 -8.42 -4.71
CA ILE A 152 8.40 -7.55 -3.54
C ILE A 152 9.27 -6.32 -3.73
N VAL A 153 8.68 -5.13 -3.57
CA VAL A 153 9.35 -3.83 -3.49
C VAL A 153 9.30 -3.36 -2.04
N THR A 154 10.46 -3.02 -1.49
CA THR A 154 10.64 -2.50 -0.14
C THR A 154 11.23 -1.09 -0.16
N ALA A 155 11.38 -0.47 1.02
CA ALA A 155 12.08 0.82 1.13
C ALA A 155 13.53 0.80 0.62
N TYR A 156 14.16 -0.38 0.52
CA TYR A 156 15.54 -0.52 -0.02
C TYR A 156 15.61 -0.52 -1.55
N ASP A 157 14.50 -0.82 -2.22
CA ASP A 157 14.44 -0.89 -3.68
C ASP A 157 14.28 0.50 -4.33
N VAL A 158 13.99 1.54 -3.53
CA VAL A 158 13.62 2.87 -4.01
C VAL A 158 14.34 3.98 -3.25
N SER A 159 14.70 5.05 -3.93
CA SER A 159 15.29 6.24 -3.30
C SER A 159 14.25 7.21 -2.74
N ILE A 160 13.02 7.19 -3.27
CA ILE A 160 11.90 8.05 -2.85
C ILE A 160 10.69 7.16 -2.58
N GLY A 161 10.08 7.31 -1.39
CA GLY A 161 8.88 6.59 -0.98
C GLY A 161 7.58 7.19 -1.51
N LYS A 162 6.46 6.56 -1.19
CA LYS A 162 5.11 7.12 -1.41
C LYS A 162 5.02 8.51 -0.72
N PRO A 163 4.43 9.51 -1.33
CA PRO A 163 3.50 9.48 -2.46
C PRO A 163 4.17 9.58 -3.85
N HIS A 164 5.51 9.50 -3.94
CA HIS A 164 6.17 9.45 -5.25
C HIS A 164 5.81 8.15 -5.97
N PRO A 165 5.62 8.14 -7.32
CA PRO A 165 5.22 6.93 -8.05
C PRO A 165 6.29 5.83 -8.10
N MET A 166 7.55 6.15 -7.74
CA MET A 166 8.69 5.24 -7.88
C MET A 166 8.45 3.83 -7.30
N PRO A 167 7.86 3.64 -6.10
CA PRO A 167 7.62 2.31 -5.56
C PRO A 167 6.72 1.46 -6.49
N TYR A 168 5.66 2.04 -7.03
CA TYR A 168 4.74 1.34 -7.91
C TYR A 168 5.33 1.13 -9.32
N LEU A 169 6.09 2.10 -9.85
CA LEU A 169 6.84 1.92 -11.08
C LEU A 169 7.84 0.76 -10.95
N LYS A 170 8.49 0.63 -9.79
CA LYS A 170 9.38 -0.51 -9.49
C LYS A 170 8.60 -1.83 -9.38
N GLY A 171 7.39 -1.79 -8.84
CA GLY A 171 6.47 -2.93 -8.80
C GLY A 171 6.08 -3.42 -10.20
N LEU A 172 5.75 -2.48 -11.10
CA LEU A 172 5.49 -2.79 -12.51
C LEU A 172 6.70 -3.45 -13.18
N GLU A 173 7.91 -2.90 -12.97
CA GLU A 173 9.16 -3.45 -13.49
C GLU A 173 9.37 -4.90 -13.00
N LYS A 174 9.24 -5.15 -11.68
CA LYS A 174 9.41 -6.48 -11.09
C LYS A 174 8.35 -7.50 -11.56
N CYS A 175 7.16 -7.03 -11.94
CA CYS A 175 6.12 -7.89 -12.51
C CYS A 175 6.18 -7.98 -14.05
N GLY A 176 6.99 -7.16 -14.71
CA GLY A 176 7.14 -7.15 -16.17
C GLY A 176 5.88 -6.68 -16.92
N VAL A 177 5.16 -5.69 -16.35
CA VAL A 177 3.88 -5.19 -16.87
C VAL A 177 3.87 -3.68 -17.05
N ALA A 178 3.02 -3.20 -17.96
CA ALA A 178 2.75 -1.77 -18.16
C ALA A 178 1.69 -1.25 -17.17
N PRO A 179 1.54 0.08 -16.97
CA PRO A 179 0.55 0.64 -16.05
C PRO A 179 -0.90 0.17 -16.29
N ASN A 180 -1.35 0.12 -17.55
CA ASN A 180 -2.67 -0.36 -17.93
C ASN A 180 -2.83 -1.89 -17.87
N GLU A 181 -1.77 -2.60 -17.50
CA GLU A 181 -1.73 -4.05 -17.27
C GLU A 181 -1.65 -4.40 -15.78
N ALA A 182 -1.82 -3.42 -14.90
CA ALA A 182 -1.80 -3.65 -13.46
C ALA A 182 -3.02 -3.03 -12.75
N ILE A 183 -3.31 -3.58 -11.57
CA ILE A 183 -4.23 -3.02 -10.57
C ILE A 183 -3.41 -2.83 -9.29
N VAL A 184 -3.60 -1.70 -8.60
CA VAL A 184 -3.06 -1.50 -7.24
C VAL A 184 -4.17 -1.68 -6.22
N VAL A 185 -3.86 -2.30 -5.10
CA VAL A 185 -4.73 -2.37 -3.90
C VAL A 185 -4.05 -1.63 -2.76
N GLU A 186 -4.70 -0.58 -2.29
CA GLU A 186 -4.17 0.39 -1.32
C GLU A 186 -5.21 0.77 -0.26
N ASN A 187 -4.75 1.19 0.92
CA ASN A 187 -5.61 1.68 2.00
C ASN A 187 -5.21 3.07 2.51
N ALA A 188 -4.09 3.62 2.03
CA ALA A 188 -3.53 4.87 2.52
C ALA A 188 -3.57 5.98 1.46
N PRO A 189 -3.88 7.25 1.84
CA PRO A 189 -3.94 8.36 0.89
C PRO A 189 -2.64 8.54 0.08
N LEU A 190 -1.48 8.46 0.73
CA LEU A 190 -0.19 8.63 0.05
C LEU A 190 0.12 7.48 -0.90
N GLY A 191 -0.33 6.27 -0.56
CA GLY A 191 -0.18 5.12 -1.43
C GLY A 191 -1.09 5.20 -2.66
N VAL A 192 -2.34 5.60 -2.48
CA VAL A 192 -3.28 5.87 -3.59
C VAL A 192 -2.68 6.92 -4.53
N ARG A 193 -2.20 8.06 -3.99
CA ARG A 193 -1.54 9.12 -4.79
C ARG A 193 -0.36 8.56 -5.58
N ALA A 194 0.48 7.72 -4.98
CA ALA A 194 1.64 7.12 -5.65
C ALA A 194 1.21 6.20 -6.80
N ALA A 195 0.19 5.36 -6.60
CA ALA A 195 -0.33 4.44 -7.61
C ALA A 195 -0.99 5.19 -8.77
N VAL A 196 -1.80 6.19 -8.48
CA VAL A 196 -2.44 7.07 -9.48
C VAL A 196 -1.38 7.85 -10.27
N ALA A 197 -0.34 8.37 -9.61
CA ALA A 197 0.77 9.05 -10.28
C ALA A 197 1.62 8.10 -11.16
N ALA A 198 1.64 6.80 -10.84
CA ALA A 198 2.25 5.77 -11.69
C ALA A 198 1.36 5.37 -12.88
N GLY A 199 0.15 5.93 -13.00
CA GLY A 199 -0.79 5.64 -14.08
C GLY A 199 -1.51 4.30 -13.93
N ILE A 200 -1.61 3.73 -12.73
CA ILE A 200 -2.17 2.39 -12.52
C ILE A 200 -3.61 2.50 -12.01
N PHE A 201 -4.50 1.62 -12.48
CA PHE A 201 -5.85 1.49 -11.95
C PHE A 201 -5.81 1.15 -10.45
N THR A 202 -6.35 2.03 -9.63
CA THR A 202 -6.18 1.98 -8.18
C THR A 202 -7.48 1.66 -7.46
N VAL A 203 -7.50 0.54 -6.77
CA VAL A 203 -8.57 0.09 -5.88
C VAL A 203 -8.18 0.46 -4.45
N ALA A 204 -8.91 1.37 -3.85
CA ALA A 204 -8.79 1.69 -2.43
C ALA A 204 -9.62 0.72 -1.58
N VAL A 205 -9.04 0.24 -0.49
CA VAL A 205 -9.75 -0.55 0.53
C VAL A 205 -9.65 0.20 1.85
N ASN A 206 -10.72 0.87 2.26
CA ASN A 206 -10.72 1.69 3.48
C ASN A 206 -10.81 0.80 4.73
N THR A 207 -9.66 0.31 5.17
CA THR A 207 -9.51 -0.53 6.36
C THR A 207 -9.17 0.25 7.63
N GLY A 208 -9.06 1.58 7.51
CA GLY A 208 -8.71 2.50 8.60
C GLY A 208 -9.86 3.42 9.02
N PRO A 209 -9.58 4.36 9.92
CA PRO A 209 -10.57 5.31 10.44
C PRO A 209 -10.77 6.56 9.56
N LEU A 210 -10.04 6.68 8.46
CA LEU A 210 -10.15 7.85 7.59
C LEU A 210 -11.48 7.84 6.82
N PRO A 211 -12.05 9.01 6.48
CA PRO A 211 -13.22 9.05 5.62
C PRO A 211 -12.85 8.58 4.20
N ASP A 212 -13.80 8.00 3.48
CA ASP A 212 -13.61 7.53 2.09
C ASP A 212 -13.10 8.63 1.16
N SER A 213 -13.49 9.89 1.42
CA SER A 213 -13.00 11.05 0.66
C SER A 213 -11.49 11.19 0.72
N ALA A 214 -10.83 10.82 1.82
CA ALA A 214 -9.37 10.89 1.93
C ALA A 214 -8.64 10.01 0.90
N LEU A 215 -9.28 8.93 0.43
CA LEU A 215 -8.75 8.03 -0.60
C LEU A 215 -9.26 8.43 -2.01
N LEU A 216 -10.52 8.85 -2.10
CA LEU A 216 -11.12 9.27 -3.38
C LEU A 216 -10.50 10.57 -3.89
N ASP A 217 -10.21 11.54 -3.02
CA ASP A 217 -9.59 12.81 -3.38
C ASP A 217 -8.15 12.64 -3.90
N GLU A 218 -7.49 11.53 -3.54
CA GLU A 218 -6.19 11.12 -4.12
C GLU A 218 -6.32 10.43 -5.47
N GLY A 219 -7.54 10.19 -5.93
CA GLY A 219 -7.85 9.72 -7.27
C GLY A 219 -8.04 8.22 -7.40
N ALA A 220 -8.37 7.50 -6.32
CA ALA A 220 -8.72 6.08 -6.39
C ALA A 220 -9.87 5.86 -7.41
N ASP A 221 -9.70 4.86 -8.27
CA ASP A 221 -10.68 4.53 -9.30
C ASP A 221 -11.87 3.75 -8.74
N LEU A 222 -11.62 2.95 -7.69
CA LEU A 222 -12.64 2.22 -6.93
C LEU A 222 -12.35 2.34 -5.43
N ILE A 223 -13.41 2.23 -4.62
CA ILE A 223 -13.29 2.15 -3.17
C ILE A 223 -14.19 1.06 -2.59
N PHE A 224 -13.65 0.31 -1.63
CA PHE A 224 -14.37 -0.66 -0.83
C PHE A 224 -14.13 -0.39 0.65
N SER A 225 -15.14 -0.56 1.48
CA SER A 225 -15.05 -0.32 2.93
C SER A 225 -14.29 -1.41 3.71
N ARG A 226 -13.95 -2.52 3.07
CA ARG A 226 -13.19 -3.64 3.65
C ARG A 226 -12.69 -4.60 2.58
N MET A 227 -11.64 -5.35 2.87
CA MET A 227 -11.01 -6.32 1.95
C MET A 227 -11.98 -7.44 1.53
N THR A 228 -12.80 -7.94 2.45
CA THR A 228 -13.79 -9.00 2.14
C THR A 228 -14.79 -8.54 1.09
N LEU A 229 -15.19 -7.26 1.10
CA LEU A 229 -16.09 -6.73 0.10
C LEU A 229 -15.42 -6.65 -1.29
N PHE A 230 -14.15 -6.27 -1.35
CA PHE A 230 -13.39 -6.30 -2.60
C PHE A 230 -13.22 -7.74 -3.11
N ARG A 231 -12.88 -8.68 -2.25
CA ARG A 231 -12.82 -10.11 -2.59
C ARG A 231 -14.13 -10.59 -3.22
N ASP A 232 -15.25 -10.26 -2.61
CA ASP A 232 -16.58 -10.71 -3.06
C ASP A 232 -16.96 -10.13 -4.44
N HIS A 233 -16.41 -8.95 -4.78
CA HIS A 233 -16.63 -8.29 -6.09
C HIS A 233 -15.51 -8.56 -7.11
N TRP A 234 -14.48 -9.33 -6.76
CA TRP A 234 -13.36 -9.61 -7.67
C TRP A 234 -13.82 -10.29 -8.96
N HIS A 235 -14.71 -11.28 -8.84
CA HIS A 235 -15.24 -11.97 -10.01
C HIS A 235 -15.91 -10.99 -10.99
N ASP A 236 -16.76 -10.12 -10.49
CA ASP A 236 -17.47 -9.14 -11.33
C ASP A 236 -16.49 -8.16 -12.02
N LEU A 237 -15.49 -7.67 -11.27
CA LEU A 237 -14.45 -6.80 -11.82
C LEU A 237 -13.66 -7.53 -12.92
N SER A 238 -13.26 -8.78 -12.67
CA SER A 238 -12.42 -9.54 -13.59
C SER A 238 -13.12 -9.90 -14.92
N THR A 239 -14.46 -9.95 -14.96
CA THR A 239 -15.22 -10.16 -16.22
C THR A 239 -14.98 -9.04 -17.24
N HIS A 240 -14.57 -7.85 -16.82
CA HIS A 240 -14.34 -6.71 -17.71
C HIS A 240 -13.02 -6.81 -18.50
N PHE A 241 -12.06 -7.62 -18.03
CA PHE A 241 -10.77 -7.78 -18.70
C PHE A 241 -10.38 -9.24 -18.98
N ASN A 242 -11.07 -10.21 -18.38
CA ASN A 242 -10.83 -11.64 -18.64
C ASN A 242 -11.94 -12.21 -19.53
N PRO A 243 -11.67 -12.42 -20.85
CA PRO A 243 -12.69 -12.87 -21.80
C PRO A 243 -13.22 -14.27 -21.49
N ASN A 244 -12.49 -15.09 -20.73
CA ASN A 244 -12.90 -16.46 -20.37
C ASN A 244 -13.94 -16.50 -19.23
N LYS A 245 -14.33 -15.33 -18.69
CA LYS A 245 -15.32 -15.20 -17.61
C LYS A 245 -16.67 -14.58 -18.04
N LYS A 246 -16.81 -14.28 -19.32
CA LYS A 246 -18.06 -13.74 -19.90
C LYS A 246 -19.06 -14.84 -20.20
#